data_f47ba2422551afd54a3256adcbf799d8
#
_entry.id   f47ba2422551afd54a3256adcbf799d8
#
_cell.length_a   1.000
_cell.length_b   1.000
_cell.length_c   1.000
_cell.angle_alpha   90.00
_cell.angle_beta   90.00
_cell.angle_gamma   90.00
#
_symmetry.space_group_name_H-M   'P 1'
#
loop_
_entity.id
_entity.type
_entity.pdbx_description
1 polymer ?
#
loop_
_entity_poly.entity_id
_entity_poly.type
_entity_poly.pdbx_seq_one_letter_code
_entity_poly.pdbx_strand_id
1 'polypeptide(L)'
;TAVTSGTTSVALIKEFEKAHNLKIRYLMTKDFAESMQLVANKRADAFILDDVLLAGQISNLPNASEFTILDASLGVEPYGAMFRKDDAPFKAVVDKTVKGMIASGELSKLYSTWFESPIPPKNINLNFKMNSYTKELFANPSDKGI
;
A
#
# COMPACT_ATOMS: atom_id res chain seq x y z
N THR A 1 7.98 -17.28 -2.19
CA THR A 1 7.26 -16.01 -2.10
C THR A 1 5.76 -16.26 -2.03
N ALA A 2 5.06 -15.68 -1.05
CA ALA A 2 3.61 -15.66 -0.97
C ALA A 2 3.05 -14.54 -1.85
N VAL A 3 1.95 -14.79 -2.55
CA VAL A 3 1.26 -13.81 -3.39
C VAL A 3 -0.24 -14.08 -3.36
N THR A 4 -1.05 -13.04 -3.17
CA THR A 4 -2.51 -13.19 -3.16
C THR A 4 -3.06 -13.18 -4.59
N SER A 5 -3.90 -14.16 -4.90
CA SER A 5 -4.50 -14.34 -6.22
C SER A 5 -5.39 -13.13 -6.58
N GLY A 6 -5.36 -12.73 -7.86
CA GLY A 6 -6.19 -11.65 -8.37
C GLY A 6 -5.67 -10.23 -8.07
N THR A 7 -4.47 -10.10 -7.51
CA THR A 7 -3.82 -8.80 -7.28
C THR A 7 -2.85 -8.44 -8.40
N THR A 8 -2.55 -7.16 -8.57
CA THR A 8 -1.52 -6.63 -9.49
C THR A 8 -0.13 -7.14 -9.13
N SER A 9 0.14 -7.42 -7.85
CA SER A 9 1.40 -8.00 -7.35
C SER A 9 1.80 -9.28 -8.08
N VAL A 10 0.82 -10.10 -8.55
CA VAL A 10 1.10 -11.32 -9.31
C VAL A 10 1.76 -11.02 -10.65
N ALA A 11 1.30 -9.99 -11.35
CA ALA A 11 1.89 -9.58 -12.62
C ALA A 11 3.27 -8.95 -12.40
N LEU A 12 3.37 -8.03 -11.47
CA LEU A 12 4.62 -7.31 -11.15
C LEU A 12 5.77 -8.25 -10.79
N ILE A 13 5.53 -9.24 -9.91
CA ILE A 13 6.60 -10.17 -9.53
C ILE A 13 7.01 -11.10 -10.68
N LYS A 14 6.08 -11.49 -11.55
CA LYS A 14 6.42 -12.30 -12.74
C LYS A 14 7.24 -11.51 -13.76
N GLU A 15 6.94 -10.24 -13.95
CA GLU A 15 7.74 -9.34 -14.79
C GLU A 15 9.15 -9.15 -14.21
N PHE A 16 9.24 -8.95 -12.90
CA PHE A 16 10.52 -8.85 -12.19
C PHE A 16 11.35 -10.15 -12.33
N GLU A 17 10.73 -11.32 -12.11
CA GLU A 17 11.35 -12.62 -12.28
C GLU A 17 11.95 -12.79 -13.67
N LYS A 18 11.17 -12.44 -14.72
CA LYS A 18 11.59 -12.50 -16.11
C LYS A 18 12.74 -11.53 -16.42
N ALA A 19 12.61 -10.28 -15.96
CA ALA A 19 13.61 -9.23 -16.22
C ALA A 19 14.98 -9.55 -15.59
N HIS A 20 15.00 -10.27 -14.46
CA HIS A 20 16.22 -10.59 -13.72
C HIS A 20 16.67 -12.05 -13.88
N ASN A 21 16.01 -12.82 -14.78
CA ASN A 21 16.28 -14.24 -15.02
C ASN A 21 16.30 -15.08 -13.71
N LEU A 22 15.36 -14.79 -12.82
CA LEU A 22 15.18 -15.50 -11.56
C LEU A 22 14.28 -16.72 -11.72
N LYS A 23 14.27 -17.60 -10.71
CA LYS A 23 13.29 -18.69 -10.57
C LYS A 23 12.63 -18.59 -9.21
N ILE A 24 11.41 -18.08 -9.18
CA ILE A 24 10.66 -17.84 -7.95
C ILE A 24 9.59 -18.92 -7.78
N ARG A 25 9.55 -19.56 -6.61
CA ARG A 25 8.44 -20.44 -6.24
C ARG A 25 7.32 -19.62 -5.62
N TYR A 26 6.17 -19.63 -6.25
CA TYR A 26 4.98 -18.92 -5.78
C TYR A 26 4.11 -19.81 -4.90
N LEU A 27 3.65 -19.27 -3.79
CA LEU A 27 2.60 -19.82 -2.95
C LEU A 27 1.39 -18.89 -3.09
N MET A 28 0.45 -19.30 -3.95
CA MET A 28 -0.77 -18.54 -4.22
C MET A 28 -1.75 -18.71 -3.08
N THR A 29 -2.30 -17.61 -2.58
CA THR A 29 -3.28 -17.58 -1.50
C THR A 29 -4.57 -16.90 -1.96
N LYS A 30 -5.62 -17.01 -1.15
CA LYS A 30 -6.92 -16.38 -1.43
C LYS A 30 -7.06 -14.98 -0.82
N ASP A 31 -6.30 -14.69 0.25
CA ASP A 31 -6.35 -13.40 0.94
C ASP A 31 -4.99 -13.02 1.55
N PHE A 32 -4.89 -11.77 2.01
CA PHE A 32 -3.66 -11.20 2.55
C PHE A 32 -3.27 -11.83 3.90
N ALA A 33 -4.25 -12.21 4.72
CA ALA A 33 -3.98 -12.82 6.01
C ALA A 33 -3.33 -14.19 5.84
N GLU A 34 -3.81 -15.00 4.87
CA GLU A 34 -3.20 -16.28 4.52
C GLU A 34 -1.77 -16.11 4.00
N SER A 35 -1.53 -15.12 3.11
CA SER A 35 -0.18 -14.80 2.64
C SER A 35 0.75 -14.42 3.79
N MET A 36 0.29 -13.57 4.71
CA MET A 36 1.08 -13.16 5.87
C MET A 36 1.40 -14.34 6.79
N GLN A 37 0.44 -15.25 7.02
CA GLN A 37 0.63 -16.45 7.81
C GLN A 37 1.67 -17.41 7.19
N LEU A 38 1.77 -17.50 5.86
CA LEU A 38 2.82 -18.29 5.23
C LEU A 38 4.22 -17.76 5.57
N VAL A 39 4.40 -16.44 5.61
CA VAL A 39 5.68 -15.84 6.00
C VAL A 39 5.91 -15.98 7.50
N ALA A 40 4.91 -15.68 8.33
CA ALA A 40 5.02 -15.78 9.78
C ALA A 40 5.38 -17.21 10.24
N ASN A 41 4.89 -18.23 9.54
CA ASN A 41 5.16 -19.63 9.80
C ASN A 41 6.40 -20.17 9.03
N LYS A 42 7.22 -19.30 8.42
CA LYS A 42 8.44 -19.64 7.68
C LYS A 42 8.21 -20.62 6.51
N ARG A 43 6.98 -20.63 5.95
CA ARG A 43 6.62 -21.41 4.76
C ARG A 43 6.87 -20.65 3.47
N ALA A 44 6.93 -19.32 3.54
CA ALA A 44 7.38 -18.41 2.51
C ALA A 44 8.44 -17.47 3.08
N ASP A 45 9.39 -17.04 2.23
CA ASP A 45 10.47 -16.13 2.62
C ASP A 45 10.05 -14.67 2.49
N ALA A 46 9.06 -14.37 1.65
CA ALA A 46 8.54 -13.04 1.41
C ALA A 46 7.06 -13.06 1.03
N PHE A 47 6.39 -11.93 1.25
CA PHE A 47 5.04 -11.63 0.79
C PHE A 47 5.07 -10.31 0.00
N ILE A 48 4.42 -10.28 -1.15
CA ILE A 48 4.38 -9.12 -2.04
C ILE A 48 3.00 -8.50 -2.02
N LEU A 49 2.95 -7.24 -1.61
CA LEU A 49 1.74 -6.46 -1.45
C LEU A 49 2.12 -4.97 -1.37
N ASP A 50 1.15 -4.07 -1.46
CA ASP A 50 1.34 -2.65 -1.21
C ASP A 50 1.95 -2.41 0.17
N ASP A 51 2.88 -1.49 0.25
CA ASP A 51 3.66 -1.21 1.45
C ASP A 51 2.78 -0.84 2.66
N VAL A 52 1.78 0.00 2.46
CA VAL A 52 0.83 0.39 3.52
C VAL A 52 -0.01 -0.78 4.02
N LEU A 53 -0.40 -1.69 3.12
CA LEU A 53 -1.15 -2.89 3.49
C LEU A 53 -0.25 -3.89 4.22
N LEU A 54 1.02 -4.02 3.82
CA LEU A 54 2.02 -4.81 4.56
C LEU A 54 2.20 -4.28 5.98
N ALA A 55 2.32 -2.96 6.16
CA ALA A 55 2.41 -2.34 7.49
C ALA A 55 1.20 -2.72 8.36
N GLY A 56 0.00 -2.68 7.78
CA GLY A 56 -1.23 -3.12 8.44
C GLY A 56 -1.23 -4.60 8.83
N GLN A 57 -0.77 -5.49 7.94
CA GLN A 57 -0.67 -6.93 8.24
C GLN A 57 0.35 -7.21 9.36
N ILE A 58 1.53 -6.59 9.29
CA ILE A 58 2.60 -6.76 10.28
C ILE A 58 2.14 -6.26 11.65
N SER A 59 1.46 -5.11 11.72
CA SER A 59 1.01 -4.51 12.99
C SER A 59 0.04 -5.38 13.79
N ASN A 60 -0.62 -6.35 13.15
CA ASN A 60 -1.52 -7.30 13.79
C ASN A 60 -0.81 -8.58 14.29
N LEU A 61 0.48 -8.74 14.05
CA LEU A 61 1.25 -9.89 14.51
C LEU A 61 1.79 -9.68 15.92
N PRO A 62 1.80 -10.72 16.77
CA PRO A 62 2.38 -10.63 18.11
C PRO A 62 3.90 -10.41 18.08
N ASN A 63 4.56 -10.81 17.01
CA ASN A 63 6.00 -10.70 16.78
C ASN A 63 6.33 -9.75 15.61
N ALA A 64 5.62 -8.64 15.51
CA ALA A 64 5.76 -7.65 14.43
C ALA A 64 7.22 -7.18 14.19
N SER A 65 8.04 -7.13 15.25
CA SER A 65 9.46 -6.73 15.17
C SER A 65 10.37 -7.71 14.40
N GLU A 66 9.90 -8.91 14.11
CA GLU A 66 10.64 -9.89 13.31
C GLU A 66 10.49 -9.67 11.79
N PHE A 67 9.62 -8.73 11.38
CA PHE A 67 9.31 -8.46 9.99
C PHE A 67 9.76 -7.05 9.59
N THR A 68 10.14 -6.91 8.33
CA THR A 68 10.48 -5.62 7.75
C THR A 68 9.87 -5.50 6.35
N ILE A 69 9.52 -4.29 5.97
CA ILE A 69 9.16 -3.93 4.59
C ILE A 69 10.45 -3.45 3.93
N LEU A 70 10.79 -4.05 2.80
CA LEU A 70 11.99 -3.67 2.05
C LEU A 70 11.77 -2.36 1.30
N ASP A 71 12.81 -1.54 1.17
CA ASP A 71 12.77 -0.31 0.36
C ASP A 71 12.70 -0.59 -1.15
N ALA A 72 13.02 -1.83 -1.56
CA ALA A 72 12.91 -2.27 -2.95
C ALA A 72 11.46 -2.36 -3.37
N SER A 73 11.05 -1.56 -4.36
CA SER A 73 9.70 -1.56 -4.93
C SER A 73 9.69 -2.26 -6.29
N LEU A 74 8.63 -3.05 -6.54
CA LEU A 74 8.36 -3.64 -7.85
C LEU A 74 7.58 -2.70 -8.77
N GLY A 75 6.96 -1.66 -8.22
CA GLY A 75 6.17 -0.68 -8.94
C GLY A 75 5.54 0.34 -8.00
N VAL A 76 4.89 1.34 -8.56
CA VAL A 76 4.14 2.37 -7.84
C VAL A 76 2.72 2.38 -8.35
N GLU A 77 1.75 2.28 -7.46
CA GLU A 77 0.32 2.31 -7.79
C GLU A 77 -0.37 3.38 -6.94
N PRO A 78 -0.95 4.43 -7.55
CA PRO A 78 -1.66 5.45 -6.82
C PRO A 78 -3.05 4.94 -6.41
N TYR A 79 -3.47 5.26 -5.18
CA TYR A 79 -4.86 5.07 -4.78
C TYR A 79 -5.73 6.16 -5.37
N GLY A 80 -6.87 5.77 -5.95
CA GLY A 80 -7.82 6.67 -6.56
C GLY A 80 -9.25 6.46 -6.03
N ALA A 81 -10.04 7.53 -6.00
CA ALA A 81 -11.46 7.45 -5.72
C ALA A 81 -12.23 7.07 -7.00
N MET A 82 -12.96 5.94 -6.96
CA MET A 82 -13.80 5.50 -8.07
C MET A 82 -15.23 6.05 -7.93
N PHE A 83 -15.76 6.61 -9.00
CA PHE A 83 -17.14 7.06 -9.09
C PHE A 83 -17.69 6.84 -10.51
N ARG A 84 -18.95 7.23 -10.77
CA ARG A 84 -19.60 7.01 -12.06
C ARG A 84 -18.82 7.70 -13.18
N LYS A 85 -18.69 7.00 -14.30
CA LYS A 85 -18.12 7.57 -15.51
C LYS A 85 -18.99 8.75 -16.00
N ASP A 86 -18.34 9.76 -16.54
CA ASP A 86 -18.97 10.96 -17.11
C ASP A 86 -19.75 11.83 -16.11
N ASP A 87 -19.55 11.65 -14.81
CA ASP A 87 -20.10 12.50 -13.75
C ASP A 87 -19.17 13.68 -13.47
N ALA A 88 -19.07 14.61 -14.41
CA ALA A 88 -18.21 15.77 -14.31
C ALA A 88 -18.53 16.68 -13.11
N PRO A 89 -19.82 16.92 -12.73
CA PRO A 89 -20.14 17.70 -11.54
C PRO A 89 -19.60 17.07 -10.25
N PHE A 90 -19.76 15.75 -10.09
CA PHE A 90 -19.24 15.04 -8.91
C PHE A 90 -17.71 15.02 -8.89
N LYS A 91 -17.08 14.78 -10.05
CA LYS A 91 -15.61 14.88 -10.17
C LYS A 91 -15.10 16.25 -9.70
N ALA A 92 -15.74 17.33 -10.12
CA ALA A 92 -15.33 18.67 -9.73
C ALA A 92 -15.39 18.89 -8.20
N VAL A 93 -16.40 18.32 -7.53
CA VAL A 93 -16.50 18.38 -6.06
C VAL A 93 -15.36 17.60 -5.40
N VAL A 94 -15.10 16.36 -5.86
CA VAL A 94 -14.02 15.52 -5.32
C VAL A 94 -12.66 16.22 -5.51
N ASP A 95 -12.35 16.67 -6.72
CA ASP A 95 -11.08 17.35 -7.02
C ASP A 95 -10.89 18.60 -6.18
N LYS A 96 -11.93 19.44 -6.05
CA LYS A 96 -11.88 20.65 -5.23
C LYS A 96 -11.63 20.32 -3.75
N THR A 97 -12.31 19.29 -3.23
CA THR A 97 -12.18 18.88 -1.83
C THR A 97 -10.78 18.37 -1.55
N VAL A 98 -10.29 17.41 -2.35
CA VAL A 98 -8.96 16.82 -2.14
C VAL A 98 -7.85 17.87 -2.27
N LYS A 99 -7.91 18.72 -3.31
CA LYS A 99 -6.95 19.82 -3.48
C LYS A 99 -7.00 20.82 -2.32
N GLY A 100 -8.22 21.12 -1.82
CA GLY A 100 -8.41 21.98 -0.65
C GLY A 100 -7.78 21.39 0.62
N MET A 101 -7.98 20.09 0.87
CA MET A 101 -7.39 19.37 2.02
C MET A 101 -5.86 19.30 1.93
N ILE A 102 -5.31 19.14 0.74
CA ILE A 102 -3.86 19.20 0.52
C ILE A 102 -3.34 20.60 0.84
N ALA A 103 -3.95 21.64 0.25
CA ALA A 103 -3.52 23.03 0.40
C ALA A 103 -3.61 23.53 1.85
N SER A 104 -4.62 23.09 2.61
CA SER A 104 -4.79 23.44 4.03
C SER A 104 -3.89 22.64 4.98
N GLY A 105 -3.22 21.58 4.49
CA GLY A 105 -2.47 20.64 5.31
C GLY A 105 -3.32 19.61 6.06
N GLU A 106 -4.64 19.62 5.86
CA GLU A 106 -5.57 18.68 6.52
C GLU A 106 -5.26 17.25 6.12
N LEU A 107 -4.97 16.98 4.85
CA LEU A 107 -4.65 15.64 4.37
C LEU A 107 -3.34 15.12 4.97
N SER A 108 -2.33 15.98 5.13
CA SER A 108 -1.09 15.63 5.83
C SER A 108 -1.33 15.29 7.30
N LYS A 109 -2.22 16.05 7.97
CA LYS A 109 -2.61 15.77 9.36
C LYS A 109 -3.36 14.45 9.49
N LEU A 110 -4.27 14.13 8.55
CA LEU A 110 -4.94 12.84 8.50
C LEU A 110 -3.95 11.70 8.28
N TYR A 111 -2.97 11.88 7.39
CA TYR A 111 -1.91 10.90 7.18
C TYR A 111 -1.17 10.60 8.49
N SER A 112 -0.68 11.63 9.18
CA SER A 112 0.02 11.46 10.47
C SER A 112 -0.86 10.81 11.54
N THR A 113 -2.15 11.12 11.57
CA THR A 113 -3.10 10.52 12.51
C THR A 113 -3.25 9.02 12.29
N TRP A 114 -3.38 8.58 11.02
CA TRP A 114 -3.71 7.19 10.72
C TRP A 114 -2.51 6.29 10.45
N PHE A 115 -1.36 6.85 10.08
CA PHE A 115 -0.19 6.06 9.69
C PHE A 115 1.03 6.25 10.59
N GLU A 116 1.11 7.36 11.32
CA GLU A 116 2.28 7.71 12.13
C GLU A 116 1.97 7.84 13.64
N SER A 117 0.71 7.67 14.03
CA SER A 117 0.26 7.81 15.41
C SER A 117 -0.50 6.57 15.90
N PRO A 118 -0.66 6.37 17.23
CA PRO A 118 -1.48 5.29 17.77
C PRO A 118 -2.95 5.42 17.36
N ILE A 119 -3.51 4.37 16.77
CA ILE A 119 -4.90 4.32 16.24
C ILE A 119 -5.81 3.66 17.27
N PRO A 120 -6.89 4.35 17.73
CA PRO A 120 -7.89 3.74 18.61
C PRO A 120 -8.66 2.61 17.89
N PRO A 121 -9.23 1.64 18.63
CA PRO A 121 -9.13 1.46 20.09
C PRO A 121 -7.91 0.68 20.55
N LYS A 122 -7.17 0.04 19.65
CA LYS A 122 -6.04 -0.85 19.99
C LYS A 122 -4.73 -0.11 20.23
N ASN A 123 -4.67 1.19 19.97
CA ASN A 123 -3.45 2.02 20.05
C ASN A 123 -2.27 1.46 19.24
N ILE A 124 -2.57 0.80 18.12
CA ILE A 124 -1.55 0.32 17.18
C ILE A 124 -1.03 1.50 16.38
N ASN A 125 0.29 1.68 16.34
CA ASN A 125 0.93 2.62 15.44
C ASN A 125 1.59 1.86 14.29
N LEU A 126 1.23 2.18 13.06
CA LEU A 126 1.83 1.56 11.87
C LEU A 126 3.28 1.99 11.65
N ASN A 127 3.69 3.13 12.23
CA ASN A 127 4.99 3.76 12.03
C ASN A 127 5.34 3.93 10.53
N PHE A 128 4.32 4.11 9.71
CA PHE A 128 4.42 4.14 8.27
C PHE A 128 4.58 5.59 7.78
N LYS A 129 5.82 6.01 7.64
CA LYS A 129 6.16 7.37 7.17
C LYS A 129 5.77 7.57 5.70
N MET A 130 5.27 8.77 5.40
CA MET A 130 4.94 9.16 4.04
C MET A 130 6.17 9.03 3.12
N ASN A 131 6.05 8.22 2.07
CA ASN A 131 7.11 8.00 1.08
C ASN A 131 7.28 9.22 0.15
N SER A 132 8.33 9.21 -0.68
CA SER A 132 8.66 10.32 -1.59
C SER A 132 7.58 10.54 -2.66
N TYR A 133 6.95 9.49 -3.16
CA TYR A 133 5.88 9.59 -4.16
C TYR A 133 4.64 10.28 -3.61
N THR A 134 4.21 9.91 -2.40
CA THR A 134 3.07 10.56 -1.75
C THR A 134 3.37 12.02 -1.42
N LYS A 135 4.60 12.35 -0.98
CA LYS A 135 5.03 13.73 -0.76
C LYS A 135 4.98 14.55 -2.04
N GLU A 136 5.44 13.99 -3.15
CA GLU A 136 5.40 14.64 -4.46
C GLU A 136 3.96 14.89 -4.92
N LEU A 137 3.05 13.92 -4.76
CA LEU A 137 1.63 14.09 -5.08
C LEU A 137 0.96 15.17 -4.22
N PHE A 138 1.38 15.33 -2.97
CA PHE A 138 0.86 16.41 -2.12
C PHE A 138 1.43 17.78 -2.50
N ALA A 139 2.67 17.82 -2.97
CA ALA A 139 3.28 19.06 -3.47
C ALA A 139 2.70 19.49 -4.84
N ASN A 140 2.43 18.51 -5.71
CA ASN A 140 1.96 18.71 -7.08
C ASN A 140 0.72 17.85 -7.37
N PRO A 141 -0.47 18.18 -6.82
CA PRO A 141 -1.66 17.37 -6.96
C PRO A 141 -2.09 17.19 -8.41
N SER A 142 -2.27 15.95 -8.86
CA SER A 142 -2.70 15.61 -10.21
C SER A 142 -3.82 14.57 -10.16
N ASP A 143 -4.76 14.66 -11.09
CA ASP A 143 -5.80 13.65 -11.35
C ASP A 143 -5.40 12.68 -12.49
N LYS A 144 -4.17 12.80 -12.99
CA LYS A 144 -3.60 11.88 -13.96
C LYS A 144 -3.03 10.67 -13.24
N GLY A 145 -3.28 9.49 -13.80
CA GLY A 145 -2.57 8.27 -13.39
C GLY A 145 -1.07 8.34 -13.70
N ILE A 146 -0.36 7.35 -13.23
CA ILE A 146 1.04 7.09 -13.60
C ILE A 146 1.08 6.14 -14.79
#